data_7f22d0dc5fd928ec319aff346cd7fbae
#
_entry.id   7f22d0dc5fd928ec319aff346cd7fbae
#
_cell.length_a   1.000
_cell.length_b   1.000
_cell.length_c   1.000
_cell.angle_alpha   90.00
_cell.angle_beta   90.00
_cell.angle_gamma   90.00
#
_symmetry.space_group_name_H-M   'P 1'
#
loop_
_entity.id
_entity.type
_entity.pdbx_description
1 polymer ?
#
loop_
_entity_poly.entity_id
_entity_poly.type
_entity_poly.pdbx_seq_one_letter_code
_entity_poly.pdbx_strand_id
1 'polypeptide(L)'
;FHSIKKKINNLSNKITKIGTGNLHYYNDYFNILTAEVLNKNGKLLIFQHGGLISKTNNLLREYKDQQYAFQKYSFDNKKGLGQHFFNTKKFSLDDIKKRNSILILNTGIRFQGGIFSKYSNHPYLEPSQDFFSKLEESTKKKILIKLLEQQNTLELKKIWSQKFGKKINFLPTSQNAYKKNFYDAKLVILNEISTPFYELIYSGLPFILIHKTINLVELKSAFRKKVTNLKKINILFNDSTEAANFVNSLSRDNNIEKWWKKTCKTKNFLDLKNYLIVEKKNYLSTIVEDLTKLK
;
A
#
# COMPACT_ATOMS: atom_id res chain seq x y z
N PHE A 1 30.13 18.76 11.49
CA PHE A 1 30.17 18.51 10.03
C PHE A 1 31.43 17.75 9.62
N HIS A 2 32.61 18.17 10.07
CA HIS A 2 33.91 17.58 9.68
C HIS A 2 34.04 16.09 10.07
N SER A 3 33.59 15.71 11.27
CA SER A 3 33.62 14.31 11.74
C SER A 3 32.67 13.38 10.94
N ILE A 4 31.52 13.92 10.51
CA ILE A 4 30.57 13.19 9.66
C ILE A 4 31.17 12.98 8.27
N LYS A 5 31.77 14.01 7.67
CA LYS A 5 32.43 13.93 6.37
C LYS A 5 33.55 12.91 6.36
N LYS A 6 34.39 12.87 7.41
CA LYS A 6 35.46 11.87 7.59
C LYS A 6 34.91 10.45 7.67
N LYS A 7 33.83 10.23 8.40
CA LYS A 7 33.16 8.91 8.49
C LYS A 7 32.59 8.48 7.15
N ILE A 8 31.91 9.38 6.43
CA ILE A 8 31.35 9.11 5.11
C ILE A 8 32.44 8.73 4.12
N ASN A 9 33.55 9.49 4.05
CA ASN A 9 34.68 9.21 3.18
C ASN A 9 35.31 7.84 3.48
N ASN A 10 35.50 7.49 4.75
CA ASN A 10 36.02 6.18 5.13
C ASN A 10 35.11 5.03 4.74
N LEU A 11 33.79 5.21 4.85
CA LEU A 11 32.81 4.21 4.43
C LEU A 11 32.75 4.10 2.91
N SER A 12 32.67 5.22 2.19
CA SER A 12 32.55 5.23 0.72
C SER A 12 33.76 4.59 0.01
N ASN A 13 34.95 4.60 0.62
CA ASN A 13 36.12 3.91 0.09
C ASN A 13 36.00 2.38 0.09
N LYS A 14 35.12 1.83 0.91
CA LYS A 14 34.89 0.38 1.05
C LYS A 14 33.63 -0.11 0.36
N ILE A 15 32.80 0.80 -0.13
CA ILE A 15 31.48 0.50 -0.71
C ILE A 15 31.55 0.69 -2.22
N THR A 16 31.38 -0.40 -2.94
CA THR A 16 31.26 -0.38 -4.42
C THR A 16 29.81 -0.38 -4.90
N LYS A 17 28.87 -0.80 -4.05
CA LYS A 17 27.45 -0.86 -4.36
C LYS A 17 26.63 -0.43 -3.15
N ILE A 18 25.69 0.45 -3.35
CA ILE A 18 24.78 0.93 -2.30
C ILE A 18 23.34 0.76 -2.75
N GLY A 19 22.47 0.32 -1.84
CA GLY A 19 21.06 0.04 -2.19
C GLY A 19 20.07 0.52 -1.15
N THR A 20 18.88 0.90 -1.60
CA THR A 20 17.82 1.33 -0.71
C THR A 20 16.42 1.07 -1.28
N GLY A 21 15.45 0.85 -0.37
CA GLY A 21 14.03 0.90 -0.73
C GLY A 21 13.45 2.30 -0.59
N ASN A 22 13.84 3.06 0.42
CA ASN A 22 13.18 4.33 0.75
C ASN A 22 14.06 5.38 1.44
N LEU A 23 15.28 5.07 1.87
CA LEU A 23 16.13 6.01 2.61
C LEU A 23 16.43 7.28 1.81
N HIS A 24 16.51 7.17 0.48
CA HIS A 24 16.76 8.30 -0.41
C HIS A 24 15.67 9.39 -0.36
N TYR A 25 14.50 9.13 0.24
CA TYR A 25 13.44 10.14 0.36
C TYR A 25 13.58 11.05 1.57
N TYR A 26 14.27 10.61 2.62
CA TYR A 26 14.22 11.30 3.91
C TYR A 26 15.49 11.18 4.76
N ASN A 27 16.55 10.54 4.27
CA ASN A 27 17.77 10.36 5.03
C ASN A 27 18.95 11.05 4.34
N ASP A 28 19.29 12.24 4.80
CA ASP A 28 20.38 13.05 4.22
C ASP A 28 21.75 12.38 4.33
N TYR A 29 21.99 11.66 5.43
CA TYR A 29 23.25 10.91 5.59
C TYR A 29 23.39 9.84 4.49
N PHE A 30 22.32 9.10 4.22
CA PHE A 30 22.27 8.11 3.15
C PHE A 30 22.51 8.78 1.79
N ASN A 31 21.91 9.94 1.55
CA ASN A 31 22.04 10.67 0.29
C ASN A 31 23.46 11.16 0.06
N ILE A 32 24.12 11.71 1.09
CA ILE A 32 25.51 12.14 1.02
C ILE A 32 26.44 10.93 0.80
N LEU A 33 26.25 9.84 1.54
CA LEU A 33 27.01 8.62 1.34
C LEU A 33 26.85 8.06 -0.08
N THR A 34 25.62 8.07 -0.61
CA THR A 34 25.33 7.64 -1.98
C THR A 34 26.06 8.49 -3.00
N ALA A 35 26.04 9.81 -2.84
CA ALA A 35 26.78 10.73 -3.72
C ALA A 35 28.29 10.43 -3.72
N GLU A 36 28.89 10.21 -2.54
CA GLU A 36 30.31 9.87 -2.43
C GLU A 36 30.65 8.50 -3.06
N VAL A 37 29.74 7.51 -2.94
CA VAL A 37 29.92 6.20 -3.58
C VAL A 37 29.87 6.34 -5.11
N LEU A 38 28.89 7.10 -5.63
CA LEU A 38 28.75 7.33 -7.08
C LEU A 38 29.93 8.11 -7.66
N ASN A 39 30.46 9.12 -6.95
CA ASN A 39 31.63 9.88 -7.34
C ASN A 39 32.88 8.99 -7.48
N LYS A 40 32.92 7.85 -6.84
CA LYS A 40 33.97 6.83 -6.89
C LYS A 40 33.66 5.67 -7.85
N ASN A 41 32.79 5.90 -8.82
CA ASN A 41 32.31 4.90 -9.77
C ASN A 41 31.57 3.70 -9.13
N GLY A 42 31.06 3.87 -7.92
CA GLY A 42 30.17 2.88 -7.29
C GLY A 42 28.80 2.85 -7.94
N LYS A 43 27.99 1.90 -7.56
CA LYS A 43 26.66 1.63 -8.16
C LYS A 43 25.52 1.86 -7.17
N LEU A 44 24.44 2.50 -7.64
CA LEU A 44 23.21 2.71 -6.88
C LEU A 44 22.12 1.73 -7.32
N LEU A 45 21.57 1.00 -6.33
CA LEU A 45 20.45 0.08 -6.53
C LEU A 45 19.21 0.62 -5.82
N ILE A 46 18.11 0.70 -6.54
CA ILE A 46 16.82 1.13 -5.97
C ILE A 46 15.86 -0.06 -5.94
N PHE A 47 15.41 -0.39 -4.74
CA PHE A 47 14.36 -1.39 -4.53
C PHE A 47 13.02 -0.69 -4.37
N GLN A 48 11.98 -1.24 -4.96
CA GLN A 48 10.64 -0.70 -4.77
C GLN A 48 10.25 -0.85 -3.29
N HIS A 49 9.85 0.27 -2.66
CA HIS A 49 9.32 0.29 -1.31
C HIS A 49 7.80 0.34 -1.34
N GLY A 50 7.17 -0.66 -0.73
CA GLY A 50 5.71 -0.71 -0.63
C GLY A 50 5.00 -0.73 -1.99
N GLY A 51 3.74 -0.32 -1.97
CA GLY A 51 2.89 -0.28 -3.16
C GLY A 51 3.04 0.95 -4.05
N LEU A 52 4.08 1.75 -3.88
CA LEU A 52 4.28 2.96 -4.67
C LEU A 52 4.59 2.64 -6.13
N ILE A 53 3.53 2.56 -6.92
CA ILE A 53 3.63 2.71 -8.38
C ILE A 53 3.80 4.18 -8.63
N SER A 54 5.04 4.58 -8.71
CA SER A 54 5.44 5.94 -8.58
C SER A 54 4.67 6.93 -9.41
N LYS A 55 4.23 7.93 -8.70
CA LYS A 55 3.86 9.24 -9.14
C LYS A 55 5.04 10.07 -9.63
N THR A 56 6.28 9.71 -9.40
CA THR A 56 7.32 10.72 -9.35
C THR A 56 8.44 10.49 -10.31
N ASN A 57 8.74 11.56 -11.03
CA ASN A 57 10.07 11.88 -11.50
C ASN A 57 10.98 12.03 -10.26
N ASN A 58 11.52 10.94 -9.79
CA ASN A 58 12.46 10.96 -8.70
C ASN A 58 13.81 11.38 -9.26
N LEU A 59 14.41 12.45 -8.74
CA LEU A 59 15.71 12.95 -9.16
C LEU A 59 16.78 11.85 -9.17
N LEU A 60 16.72 10.92 -8.21
CA LEU A 60 17.63 9.77 -8.17
C LEU A 60 17.39 8.73 -9.29
N ARG A 61 16.33 8.88 -10.08
CA ARG A 61 16.06 8.01 -11.22
C ARG A 61 17.14 8.07 -12.28
N GLU A 62 17.75 9.22 -12.43
CA GLU A 62 18.81 9.50 -13.42
C GLU A 62 20.13 8.88 -12.99
N TYR A 63 20.37 8.71 -11.71
CA TYR A 63 21.65 8.26 -11.15
C TYR A 63 21.70 6.78 -10.75
N LYS A 64 20.59 6.03 -10.90
CA LYS A 64 20.57 4.62 -10.52
C LYS A 64 21.15 3.73 -11.61
N ASP A 65 21.93 2.77 -11.21
CA ASP A 65 22.43 1.73 -12.11
C ASP A 65 21.43 0.59 -12.30
N GLN A 66 20.71 0.25 -11.25
CA GLN A 66 19.73 -0.82 -11.28
C GLN A 66 18.52 -0.51 -10.41
N GLN A 67 17.36 -0.89 -10.90
CA GLN A 67 16.11 -0.73 -10.18
C GLN A 67 15.33 -2.05 -10.14
N TYR A 68 14.90 -2.43 -8.95
CA TYR A 68 14.14 -3.65 -8.72
C TYR A 68 12.71 -3.32 -8.29
N ALA A 69 11.75 -3.96 -8.94
CA ALA A 69 10.34 -3.81 -8.63
C ALA A 69 9.70 -5.18 -8.40
N PHE A 70 8.75 -5.26 -7.50
CA PHE A 70 7.97 -6.48 -7.33
C PHE A 70 6.81 -6.58 -8.33
N GLN A 71 6.50 -5.49 -9.03
CA GLN A 71 5.45 -5.43 -10.04
C GLN A 71 6.03 -5.45 -11.45
N LYS A 72 5.28 -6.04 -12.39
CA LYS A 72 5.73 -6.24 -13.75
C LYS A 72 6.00 -4.93 -14.52
N TYR A 73 5.24 -3.86 -14.26
CA TYR A 73 5.26 -2.62 -15.05
C TYR A 73 5.47 -1.36 -14.23
N SER A 74 6.15 -1.45 -13.09
CA SER A 74 6.30 -0.30 -12.18
C SER A 74 7.16 0.80 -12.73
N PHE A 75 8.20 0.45 -13.48
CA PHE A 75 9.22 1.41 -13.92
C PHE A 75 9.72 1.05 -15.33
N ASP A 76 10.30 1.99 -16.06
CA ASP A 76 10.92 1.73 -17.38
C ASP A 76 12.23 0.97 -17.20
N ASN A 77 12.76 0.05 -17.70
CA ASN A 77 14.01 -0.74 -17.52
C ASN A 77 14.06 -1.64 -16.27
N LYS A 78 13.11 -2.61 -16.12
CA LYS A 78 12.95 -3.30 -14.85
C LYS A 78 12.85 -4.79 -14.92
N LYS A 79 13.43 -5.36 -13.90
CA LYS A 79 13.19 -6.73 -13.56
C LYS A 79 12.09 -6.78 -12.49
N GLY A 80 10.90 -7.27 -12.85
CA GLY A 80 9.90 -7.65 -11.88
C GLY A 80 10.41 -8.83 -11.06
N LEU A 81 10.61 -8.62 -9.76
CA LEU A 81 11.15 -9.65 -8.85
C LEU A 81 10.09 -10.51 -8.20
N GLY A 82 8.81 -10.19 -8.40
CA GLY A 82 7.74 -10.84 -7.67
C GLY A 82 7.57 -10.27 -6.25
N GLN A 83 6.63 -10.85 -5.50
CA GLN A 83 6.19 -10.30 -4.21
C GLN A 83 6.93 -10.89 -3.02
N HIS A 84 8.19 -10.64 -2.89
CA HIS A 84 8.99 -11.10 -1.76
C HIS A 84 8.81 -10.27 -0.48
N PHE A 85 8.29 -9.03 -0.58
CA PHE A 85 8.07 -8.17 0.59
C PHE A 85 6.87 -8.59 1.43
N PHE A 86 5.98 -9.38 0.85
CA PHE A 86 4.78 -9.81 1.53
C PHE A 86 4.87 -11.31 1.78
N ASN A 87 5.17 -11.67 3.00
CA ASN A 87 4.96 -13.04 3.49
C ASN A 87 3.44 -13.29 3.57
N THR A 88 2.77 -13.10 2.42
CA THR A 88 1.32 -12.96 2.32
C THR A 88 0.74 -14.32 2.05
N LYS A 89 -0.03 -14.82 2.99
CA LYS A 89 -0.82 -16.04 2.82
C LYS A 89 -1.85 -15.85 1.72
N LYS A 90 -1.96 -16.79 0.79
CA LYS A 90 -3.11 -16.88 -0.13
C LYS A 90 -4.29 -17.51 0.62
N PHE A 91 -5.48 -16.97 0.40
CA PHE A 91 -6.69 -17.43 1.07
C PHE A 91 -7.64 -18.10 0.08
N SER A 92 -8.29 -19.17 0.56
CA SER A 92 -9.41 -19.79 -0.13
C SER A 92 -10.71 -19.05 0.21
N LEU A 93 -11.75 -19.29 -0.59
CA LEU A 93 -13.08 -18.75 -0.29
C LEU A 93 -13.69 -19.37 0.97
N ASP A 94 -13.35 -20.60 1.31
CA ASP A 94 -13.81 -21.28 2.51
C ASP A 94 -13.20 -20.66 3.78
N ASP A 95 -11.95 -20.18 3.69
CA ASP A 95 -11.34 -19.40 4.77
C ASP A 95 -12.08 -18.10 5.03
N ILE A 96 -12.56 -17.44 3.95
CA ILE A 96 -13.30 -16.17 4.05
C ILE A 96 -14.69 -16.36 4.65
N LYS A 97 -15.37 -17.46 4.32
CA LYS A 97 -16.72 -17.77 4.79
C LYS A 97 -16.85 -17.78 6.32
N LYS A 98 -15.83 -18.25 7.01
CA LYS A 98 -15.79 -18.39 8.48
C LYS A 98 -15.59 -17.05 9.22
N ARG A 99 -15.36 -15.96 8.51
CA ARG A 99 -15.03 -14.66 9.09
C ARG A 99 -16.24 -13.75 9.19
N ASN A 100 -16.21 -12.80 10.13
CA ASN A 100 -17.34 -11.90 10.38
C ASN A 100 -16.94 -10.41 10.38
N SER A 101 -15.67 -10.07 10.53
CA SER A 101 -15.25 -8.68 10.67
C SER A 101 -15.07 -7.98 9.32
N ILE A 102 -15.39 -6.71 9.28
CA ILE A 102 -15.12 -5.81 8.17
C ILE A 102 -14.05 -4.82 8.66
N LEU A 103 -12.92 -4.76 8.00
CA LEU A 103 -11.80 -3.94 8.42
C LEU A 103 -11.72 -2.66 7.59
N ILE A 104 -11.84 -1.51 8.23
CA ILE A 104 -11.51 -0.22 7.63
C ILE A 104 -10.03 0.05 7.89
N LEU A 105 -9.24 0.12 6.82
CA LEU A 105 -7.85 0.52 6.88
C LEU A 105 -7.72 2.00 6.56
N ASN A 106 -7.34 2.76 7.58
CA ASN A 106 -7.00 4.15 7.45
C ASN A 106 -5.49 4.29 7.33
N THR A 107 -4.99 4.15 6.09
CA THR A 107 -3.56 4.04 5.82
C THR A 107 -2.86 5.38 5.70
N GLY A 108 -3.61 6.48 5.72
CA GLY A 108 -3.10 7.66 5.12
C GLY A 108 -2.92 8.88 5.95
N ILE A 109 -1.89 9.06 6.70
CA ILE A 109 -1.28 10.38 6.84
C ILE A 109 0.21 10.20 6.69
N ARG A 110 0.71 10.38 5.47
CA ARG A 110 2.13 10.59 5.30
C ARG A 110 2.43 12.03 5.72
N PHE A 111 3.03 12.19 6.88
CA PHE A 111 3.74 13.41 7.18
C PHE A 111 4.89 13.56 6.19
N GLN A 112 4.66 14.24 5.09
CA GLN A 112 5.74 14.90 4.39
C GLN A 112 6.06 16.12 5.23
N GLY A 113 7.26 16.12 5.83
CA GLY A 113 7.69 17.08 6.83
C GLY A 113 7.46 18.52 6.44
N GLY A 114 6.49 19.15 7.06
CA GLY A 114 6.19 20.57 6.95
C GLY A 114 5.12 20.98 7.94
N ILE A 115 5.22 22.20 8.43
CA ILE A 115 4.32 22.86 9.41
C ILE A 115 2.85 22.81 8.95
N PHE A 116 2.59 22.65 7.65
CA PHE A 116 1.26 22.62 7.04
C PHE A 116 0.57 21.24 7.08
N SER A 117 1.24 20.20 7.53
CA SER A 117 0.67 18.84 7.55
C SER A 117 -0.44 18.63 8.59
N LYS A 118 -0.55 19.49 9.58
CA LYS A 118 -1.62 19.42 10.60
C LYS A 118 -3.04 19.55 10.03
N TYR A 119 -3.20 20.21 8.89
CA TYR A 119 -4.50 20.46 8.26
C TYR A 119 -4.80 19.51 7.09
N SER A 120 -3.83 18.71 6.65
CA SER A 120 -4.00 17.82 5.49
C SER A 120 -4.64 16.46 5.81
N ASN A 121 -5.02 16.22 7.05
CA ASN A 121 -5.56 14.93 7.50
C ASN A 121 -7.01 14.68 7.06
N HIS A 122 -7.73 15.74 6.77
CA HIS A 122 -9.16 15.72 6.46
C HIS A 122 -9.49 14.92 5.19
N PRO A 123 -8.77 15.07 4.06
CA PRO A 123 -9.12 14.38 2.81
C PRO A 123 -9.02 12.85 2.88
N TYR A 124 -8.21 12.32 3.78
CA TYR A 124 -8.03 10.87 3.94
C TYR A 124 -8.97 10.24 4.97
N LEU A 125 -9.38 11.00 5.99
CA LEU A 125 -10.30 10.53 7.03
C LEU A 125 -11.74 10.61 6.58
N GLU A 126 -12.10 11.71 5.92
CA GLU A 126 -13.46 12.03 5.54
C GLU A 126 -14.16 10.91 4.75
N PRO A 127 -13.56 10.32 3.69
CA PRO A 127 -14.22 9.24 2.97
C PRO A 127 -14.54 8.02 3.83
N SER A 128 -13.63 7.67 4.74
CA SER A 128 -13.85 6.53 5.66
C SER A 128 -14.90 6.83 6.73
N GLN A 129 -14.93 8.07 7.23
CA GLN A 129 -15.92 8.51 8.21
C GLN A 129 -17.31 8.63 7.59
N ASP A 130 -17.38 9.17 6.37
CA ASP A 130 -18.65 9.27 5.64
C ASP A 130 -19.19 7.89 5.30
N PHE A 131 -18.34 7.00 4.83
CA PHE A 131 -18.69 5.59 4.63
C PHE A 131 -19.26 4.97 5.91
N PHE A 132 -18.54 5.09 7.04
CA PHE A 132 -18.99 4.54 8.31
C PHE A 132 -20.32 5.13 8.76
N SER A 133 -20.54 6.43 8.57
CA SER A 133 -21.79 7.10 8.97
C SER A 133 -23.01 6.53 8.25
N LYS A 134 -22.85 6.07 7.00
CA LYS A 134 -23.93 5.55 6.13
C LYS A 134 -24.18 4.04 6.31
N LEU A 135 -23.35 3.36 7.10
CA LEU A 135 -23.58 1.95 7.38
C LEU A 135 -24.79 1.73 8.29
N GLU A 136 -25.48 0.63 8.05
CA GLU A 136 -26.54 0.13 8.97
C GLU A 136 -25.92 -0.30 10.30
N GLU A 137 -26.68 -0.19 11.40
CA GLU A 137 -26.19 -0.53 12.74
C GLU A 137 -25.73 -1.99 12.86
N SER A 138 -26.40 -2.91 12.16
CA SER A 138 -26.00 -4.33 12.07
C SER A 138 -24.64 -4.52 11.41
N THR A 139 -24.33 -3.70 10.39
CA THR A 139 -23.03 -3.70 9.69
C THR A 139 -21.97 -3.00 10.53
N LYS A 140 -22.28 -1.87 11.17
CA LYS A 140 -21.35 -1.14 12.07
C LYS A 140 -20.79 -2.02 13.19
N LYS A 141 -21.62 -2.91 13.76
CA LYS A 141 -21.17 -3.85 14.79
C LYS A 141 -20.06 -4.81 14.35
N LYS A 142 -19.92 -5.04 13.04
CA LYS A 142 -18.87 -5.88 12.44
C LYS A 142 -17.61 -5.11 12.07
N ILE A 143 -17.64 -3.77 12.18
CA ILE A 143 -16.53 -2.91 11.75
C ILE A 143 -15.43 -2.91 12.80
N LEU A 144 -14.20 -3.10 12.30
CA LEU A 144 -12.95 -2.85 13.00
C LEU A 144 -12.21 -1.73 12.27
N ILE A 145 -11.65 -0.78 13.01
CA ILE A 145 -10.89 0.33 12.41
C ILE A 145 -9.42 0.19 12.79
N LYS A 146 -8.57 0.10 11.78
CA LYS A 146 -7.11 0.16 11.94
C LYS A 146 -6.62 1.53 11.51
N LEU A 147 -6.07 2.25 12.48
CA LEU A 147 -5.33 3.48 12.25
C LEU A 147 -3.86 3.16 12.06
N LEU A 148 -3.16 3.94 11.23
CA LEU A 148 -1.73 3.78 11.06
C LEU A 148 -0.99 4.14 12.37
N GLU A 149 0.05 3.36 12.69
CA GLU A 149 0.91 3.61 13.85
C GLU A 149 1.85 4.78 13.56
N GLN A 150 1.40 5.98 13.90
CA GLN A 150 2.17 7.22 13.80
C GLN A 150 1.89 8.08 15.03
N GLN A 151 2.73 9.08 15.27
CA GLN A 151 2.67 9.95 16.45
C GLN A 151 1.29 10.55 16.76
N ASN A 152 0.38 10.61 15.78
CA ASN A 152 -0.96 11.19 15.93
C ASN A 152 -2.10 10.17 16.02
N THR A 153 -1.82 8.91 16.29
CA THR A 153 -2.86 7.86 16.40
C THR A 153 -3.90 8.19 17.48
N LEU A 154 -3.48 8.83 18.57
CA LEU A 154 -4.38 9.26 19.64
C LEU A 154 -5.33 10.36 19.18
N GLU A 155 -4.85 11.34 18.43
CA GLU A 155 -5.69 12.41 17.86
C GLU A 155 -6.71 11.85 16.87
N LEU A 156 -6.30 10.92 16.02
CA LEU A 156 -7.21 10.26 15.08
C LEU A 156 -8.30 9.47 15.79
N LYS A 157 -7.96 8.73 16.84
CA LYS A 157 -8.95 8.06 17.68
C LYS A 157 -9.94 9.05 18.31
N LYS A 158 -9.41 10.18 18.80
CA LYS A 158 -10.24 11.25 19.39
C LYS A 158 -11.21 11.82 18.36
N ILE A 159 -10.76 12.14 17.14
CA ILE A 159 -11.59 12.65 16.05
C ILE A 159 -12.72 11.65 15.72
N TRP A 160 -12.40 10.38 15.58
CA TRP A 160 -13.39 9.34 15.34
C TRP A 160 -14.39 9.22 16.51
N SER A 161 -13.88 9.20 17.75
CA SER A 161 -14.71 9.05 18.95
C SER A 161 -15.61 10.25 19.20
N GLN A 162 -15.15 11.45 18.86
CA GLN A 162 -15.98 12.66 18.94
C GLN A 162 -17.15 12.61 17.95
N LYS A 163 -16.92 12.10 16.73
CA LYS A 163 -17.98 12.03 15.70
C LYS A 163 -18.98 10.89 15.93
N PHE A 164 -18.52 9.74 16.41
CA PHE A 164 -19.31 8.51 16.45
C PHE A 164 -19.48 7.90 17.85
N GLY A 165 -18.92 8.53 18.87
CA GLY A 165 -19.03 8.06 20.25
C GLY A 165 -18.19 6.80 20.53
N LYS A 166 -18.55 6.11 21.64
CA LYS A 166 -17.83 4.90 22.11
C LYS A 166 -18.11 3.62 21.32
N LYS A 167 -18.95 3.70 20.29
CA LYS A 167 -19.39 2.51 19.50
C LYS A 167 -18.35 2.02 18.49
N ILE A 168 -17.16 2.59 18.48
CA ILE A 168 -16.11 2.28 17.49
C ILE A 168 -15.14 1.28 18.07
N ASN A 169 -14.90 0.19 17.33
CA ASN A 169 -13.90 -0.81 17.67
C ASN A 169 -12.59 -0.52 16.97
N PHE A 170 -11.63 0.07 17.69
CA PHE A 170 -10.28 0.28 17.17
C PHE A 170 -9.41 -0.95 17.41
N LEU A 171 -8.65 -1.32 16.39
CA LEU A 171 -7.61 -2.33 16.55
C LEU A 171 -6.39 -1.75 17.27
N PRO A 172 -5.64 -2.59 18.01
CA PRO A 172 -4.32 -2.22 18.51
C PRO A 172 -3.39 -1.79 17.38
N THR A 173 -2.49 -0.85 17.67
CA THR A 173 -1.59 -0.28 16.66
C THR A 173 -0.44 -1.21 16.28
N SER A 174 -0.10 -2.21 17.10
CA SER A 174 1.03 -3.11 16.87
C SER A 174 0.96 -3.83 15.51
N GLN A 175 2.12 -4.06 14.90
CA GLN A 175 2.21 -4.78 13.61
C GLN A 175 1.66 -6.21 13.67
N ASN A 176 1.84 -6.91 14.79
CA ASN A 176 1.32 -8.27 14.94
C ASN A 176 -0.21 -8.30 14.98
N ALA A 177 -0.83 -7.34 15.69
CA ALA A 177 -2.27 -7.17 15.68
C ALA A 177 -2.79 -6.78 14.28
N TYR A 178 -2.05 -5.95 13.52
CA TYR A 178 -2.39 -5.62 12.15
C TYR A 178 -2.45 -6.87 11.27
N LYS A 179 -1.37 -7.64 11.20
CA LYS A 179 -1.31 -8.83 10.34
C LYS A 179 -2.43 -9.82 10.65
N LYS A 180 -2.65 -10.12 11.93
CA LYS A 180 -3.72 -11.03 12.35
C LYS A 180 -5.09 -10.53 11.88
N ASN A 181 -5.47 -9.32 12.23
CA ASN A 181 -6.79 -8.79 11.92
C ASN A 181 -6.99 -8.52 10.42
N PHE A 182 -5.92 -8.14 9.70
CA PHE A 182 -5.96 -8.00 8.25
C PHE A 182 -6.31 -9.31 7.56
N TYR A 183 -5.67 -10.40 8.01
CA TYR A 183 -5.91 -11.71 7.43
C TYR A 183 -7.18 -12.38 7.96
N ASP A 184 -7.74 -11.94 9.07
CA ASP A 184 -8.99 -12.46 9.64
C ASP A 184 -10.22 -11.66 9.18
N ALA A 185 -10.04 -10.57 8.46
CA ALA A 185 -11.15 -9.79 7.94
C ALA A 185 -11.90 -10.54 6.82
N LYS A 186 -13.22 -10.44 6.84
CA LYS A 186 -14.09 -10.93 5.77
C LYS A 186 -14.11 -10.02 4.57
N LEU A 187 -13.99 -8.71 4.82
CA LEU A 187 -13.94 -7.64 3.83
C LEU A 187 -13.01 -6.54 4.33
N VAL A 188 -12.20 -6.00 3.46
CA VAL A 188 -11.32 -4.86 3.76
C VAL A 188 -11.75 -3.63 2.99
N ILE A 189 -11.88 -2.50 3.68
CA ILE A 189 -12.21 -1.20 3.10
C ILE A 189 -10.95 -0.37 3.05
N LEU A 190 -10.58 0.08 1.86
CA LEU A 190 -9.43 0.95 1.61
C LEU A 190 -9.91 2.34 1.18
N ASN A 191 -9.15 3.36 1.51
CA ASN A 191 -9.35 4.73 1.03
C ASN A 191 -8.21 5.23 0.13
N GLU A 192 -7.19 4.39 -0.09
CA GLU A 192 -6.07 4.73 -0.96
C GLU A 192 -5.43 3.50 -1.61
N ILE A 193 -4.67 3.75 -2.69
CA ILE A 193 -3.85 2.74 -3.34
C ILE A 193 -2.46 2.75 -2.68
N SER A 194 -2.28 1.89 -1.69
CA SER A 194 -1.05 1.76 -0.91
C SER A 194 -0.65 0.29 -0.79
N THR A 195 0.36 -0.04 0.00
CA THR A 195 0.82 -1.42 0.21
C THR A 195 -0.30 -2.44 0.45
N PRO A 196 -1.30 -2.17 1.33
CA PRO A 196 -2.42 -3.09 1.55
C PRO A 196 -3.24 -3.41 0.29
N PHE A 197 -3.38 -2.46 -0.65
CA PHE A 197 -4.08 -2.72 -1.90
C PHE A 197 -3.44 -3.87 -2.70
N TYR A 198 -2.12 -3.89 -2.77
CA TYR A 198 -1.38 -4.95 -3.48
C TYR A 198 -1.42 -6.26 -2.70
N GLU A 199 -1.32 -6.19 -1.38
CA GLU A 199 -1.46 -7.37 -0.51
C GLU A 199 -2.82 -8.06 -0.70
N LEU A 200 -3.90 -7.29 -0.80
CA LEU A 200 -5.26 -7.80 -1.01
C LEU A 200 -5.42 -8.47 -2.36
N ILE A 201 -4.91 -7.87 -3.43
CA ILE A 201 -4.95 -8.47 -4.76
C ILE A 201 -4.16 -9.79 -4.79
N TYR A 202 -3.02 -9.84 -4.10
CA TYR A 202 -2.19 -11.03 -4.06
C TYR A 202 -2.79 -12.13 -3.18
N SER A 203 -3.23 -11.78 -1.98
CA SER A 203 -3.80 -12.72 -1.01
C SER A 203 -5.13 -13.30 -1.45
N GLY A 204 -5.86 -12.59 -2.34
CA GLY A 204 -7.20 -12.96 -2.75
C GLY A 204 -8.27 -12.61 -1.72
N LEU A 205 -8.00 -11.71 -0.77
CA LEU A 205 -8.97 -11.23 0.21
C LEU A 205 -9.97 -10.27 -0.43
N PRO A 206 -11.26 -10.31 -0.04
CA PRO A 206 -12.26 -9.36 -0.49
C PRO A 206 -11.93 -7.94 -0.03
N PHE A 207 -12.02 -7.00 -0.95
CA PHE A 207 -11.83 -5.60 -0.61
C PHE A 207 -12.65 -4.67 -1.50
N ILE A 208 -12.91 -3.47 -0.99
CA ILE A 208 -13.36 -2.33 -1.77
C ILE A 208 -12.42 -1.15 -1.54
N LEU A 209 -12.38 -0.27 -2.53
CA LEU A 209 -11.59 0.96 -2.53
C LEU A 209 -12.54 2.15 -2.69
N ILE A 210 -12.56 3.04 -1.70
CA ILE A 210 -13.31 4.30 -1.74
C ILE A 210 -12.33 5.39 -2.13
N HIS A 211 -12.34 5.78 -3.42
CA HIS A 211 -11.34 6.72 -3.89
C HIS A 211 -11.86 7.51 -5.10
N LYS A 212 -11.83 8.83 -5.01
CA LYS A 212 -12.27 9.70 -6.11
C LYS A 212 -11.41 9.48 -7.35
N THR A 213 -12.03 9.23 -8.49
CA THR A 213 -11.31 8.94 -9.74
C THR A 213 -10.38 10.08 -10.16
N ILE A 214 -10.71 11.32 -9.82
CA ILE A 214 -9.87 12.49 -10.08
C ILE A 214 -8.51 12.37 -9.40
N ASN A 215 -8.43 11.72 -8.25
CA ASN A 215 -7.17 11.52 -7.54
C ASN A 215 -6.28 10.43 -8.20
N LEU A 216 -6.82 9.71 -9.18
CA LEU A 216 -6.07 8.69 -9.93
C LEU A 216 -5.23 9.29 -11.08
N VAL A 217 -5.32 10.60 -11.34
CA VAL A 217 -4.59 11.26 -12.44
C VAL A 217 -3.08 11.13 -12.31
N GLU A 218 -2.60 10.97 -11.08
CA GLU A 218 -1.17 10.80 -10.80
C GLU A 218 -0.65 9.39 -11.13
N LEU A 219 -1.55 8.44 -11.36
CA LEU A 219 -1.17 7.08 -11.75
C LEU A 219 -0.80 7.05 -13.24
N LYS A 220 0.17 6.20 -13.61
CA LYS A 220 0.47 5.93 -15.01
C LYS A 220 -0.80 5.51 -15.76
N SER A 221 -0.99 5.99 -16.97
CA SER A 221 -2.24 5.85 -17.76
C SER A 221 -2.72 4.39 -17.87
N ALA A 222 -1.82 3.46 -18.14
CA ALA A 222 -2.15 2.03 -18.23
C ALA A 222 -2.66 1.44 -16.90
N PHE A 223 -2.05 1.83 -15.79
CA PHE A 223 -2.49 1.40 -14.46
C PHE A 223 -3.79 2.09 -14.06
N ARG A 224 -3.91 3.39 -14.28
CA ARG A 224 -5.13 4.16 -14.05
C ARG A 224 -6.33 3.53 -14.72
N LYS A 225 -6.22 3.17 -16.03
CA LYS A 225 -7.28 2.49 -16.77
C LYS A 225 -7.71 1.20 -16.09
N LYS A 226 -6.78 0.39 -15.60
CA LYS A 226 -7.10 -0.88 -14.92
C LYS A 226 -7.77 -0.65 -13.57
N VAL A 227 -7.31 0.31 -12.78
CA VAL A 227 -7.94 0.68 -11.51
C VAL A 227 -9.34 1.25 -11.75
N THR A 228 -9.52 2.13 -12.72
CA THR A 228 -10.83 2.69 -13.06
C THR A 228 -11.84 1.61 -13.47
N ASN A 229 -11.40 0.55 -14.16
CA ASN A 229 -12.26 -0.56 -14.53
C ASN A 229 -12.79 -1.37 -13.33
N LEU A 230 -12.20 -1.22 -12.14
CA LEU A 230 -12.70 -1.83 -10.90
C LEU A 230 -14.08 -1.32 -10.50
N LYS A 231 -14.51 -0.14 -10.98
CA LYS A 231 -15.88 0.35 -10.81
C LYS A 231 -16.91 -0.62 -11.38
N LYS A 232 -16.65 -1.19 -12.55
CA LYS A 232 -17.56 -2.10 -13.26
C LYS A 232 -17.84 -3.40 -12.49
N ILE A 233 -17.06 -3.69 -11.48
CA ILE A 233 -17.15 -4.92 -10.67
C ILE A 233 -17.32 -4.63 -9.19
N ASN A 234 -17.73 -3.40 -8.84
CA ASN A 234 -18.02 -2.94 -7.49
C ASN A 234 -16.84 -3.12 -6.50
N ILE A 235 -15.61 -2.89 -6.97
CA ILE A 235 -14.44 -2.79 -6.10
C ILE A 235 -14.08 -1.31 -5.87
N LEU A 236 -14.14 -0.45 -6.90
CA LEU A 236 -13.85 0.97 -6.76
C LEU A 236 -15.16 1.76 -6.68
N PHE A 237 -15.28 2.58 -5.68
CA PHE A 237 -16.36 3.55 -5.47
C PHE A 237 -15.80 4.96 -5.39
N ASN A 238 -16.44 5.90 -6.06
CA ASN A 238 -16.09 7.33 -5.96
C ASN A 238 -16.82 8.02 -4.81
N ASP A 239 -17.91 7.44 -4.39
CA ASP A 239 -18.82 7.96 -3.40
C ASP A 239 -18.96 7.00 -2.21
N SER A 240 -18.87 7.57 -1.01
CA SER A 240 -18.94 6.80 0.24
C SER A 240 -20.33 6.23 0.51
N THR A 241 -21.39 6.88 0.01
CA THR A 241 -22.78 6.43 0.17
C THR A 241 -23.04 5.21 -0.71
N GLU A 242 -22.59 5.25 -1.97
CA GLU A 242 -22.69 4.09 -2.87
C GLU A 242 -21.95 2.89 -2.28
N ALA A 243 -20.73 3.12 -1.77
CA ALA A 243 -19.92 2.08 -1.13
C ALA A 243 -20.62 1.50 0.10
N ALA A 244 -21.20 2.34 0.96
CA ALA A 244 -21.89 1.91 2.16
C ALA A 244 -23.16 1.11 1.84
N ASN A 245 -23.97 1.56 0.90
CA ASN A 245 -25.17 0.83 0.44
C ASN A 245 -24.81 -0.55 -0.11
N PHE A 246 -23.73 -0.62 -0.88
CA PHE A 246 -23.23 -1.89 -1.41
C PHE A 246 -22.77 -2.83 -0.28
N VAL A 247 -22.00 -2.34 0.69
CA VAL A 247 -21.54 -3.16 1.83
C VAL A 247 -22.70 -3.58 2.72
N ASN A 248 -23.68 -2.70 2.97
CA ASN A 248 -24.88 -3.04 3.71
C ASN A 248 -25.64 -4.20 3.05
N SER A 249 -25.84 -4.16 1.73
CA SER A 249 -26.49 -5.26 1.01
C SER A 249 -25.72 -6.57 1.11
N LEU A 250 -24.39 -6.54 0.89
CA LEU A 250 -23.56 -7.73 1.04
C LEU A 250 -23.55 -8.30 2.46
N SER A 251 -23.58 -7.42 3.48
CA SER A 251 -23.57 -7.82 4.89
C SER A 251 -24.89 -8.40 5.34
N ARG A 252 -26.02 -7.85 4.88
CA ARG A 252 -27.38 -8.28 5.16
C ARG A 252 -27.64 -9.69 4.61
N ASP A 253 -27.29 -9.88 3.35
CA ASP A 253 -27.53 -11.12 2.64
C ASP A 253 -26.43 -12.17 2.87
N ASN A 254 -25.40 -11.84 3.65
CA ASN A 254 -24.20 -12.65 3.85
C ASN A 254 -23.54 -13.11 2.54
N ASN A 255 -23.52 -12.24 1.54
CA ASN A 255 -23.13 -12.54 0.15
C ASN A 255 -21.71 -12.11 -0.22
N ILE A 256 -20.88 -11.71 0.73
CA ILE A 256 -19.51 -11.23 0.46
C ILE A 256 -18.70 -12.27 -0.33
N GLU A 257 -18.76 -13.54 0.06
CA GLU A 257 -18.01 -14.61 -0.61
C GLU A 257 -18.53 -14.86 -2.02
N LYS A 258 -19.84 -14.85 -2.20
CA LYS A 258 -20.47 -15.08 -3.51
C LYS A 258 -20.11 -13.96 -4.49
N TRP A 259 -20.19 -12.71 -4.02
CA TRP A 259 -19.75 -11.55 -4.79
C TRP A 259 -18.27 -11.66 -5.15
N TRP A 260 -17.40 -11.96 -4.16
CA TRP A 260 -15.97 -12.02 -4.38
C TRP A 260 -15.57 -13.16 -5.33
N LYS A 261 -16.20 -14.33 -5.20
CA LYS A 261 -16.01 -15.47 -6.11
C LYS A 261 -16.29 -15.09 -7.56
N LYS A 262 -17.37 -14.33 -7.80
CA LYS A 262 -17.72 -13.82 -9.13
C LYS A 262 -16.70 -12.77 -9.59
N THR A 263 -16.35 -11.85 -8.72
CA THR A 263 -15.44 -10.73 -8.99
C THR A 263 -14.06 -11.18 -9.40
N CYS A 264 -13.47 -12.14 -8.68
CA CYS A 264 -12.13 -12.68 -8.98
C CYS A 264 -12.02 -13.35 -10.35
N LYS A 265 -13.13 -13.79 -10.95
CA LYS A 265 -13.19 -14.39 -12.29
C LYS A 265 -13.38 -13.39 -13.42
N THR A 266 -13.66 -12.13 -13.10
CA THR A 266 -13.89 -11.11 -14.12
C THR A 266 -12.61 -10.72 -14.84
N LYS A 267 -12.72 -10.41 -16.12
CA LYS A 267 -11.60 -9.90 -16.93
C LYS A 267 -10.97 -8.67 -16.28
N ASN A 268 -11.76 -7.74 -15.74
CA ASN A 268 -11.27 -6.52 -15.13
C ASN A 268 -10.37 -6.78 -13.92
N PHE A 269 -10.73 -7.73 -13.06
CA PHE A 269 -9.91 -8.12 -11.92
C PHE A 269 -8.65 -8.87 -12.35
N LEU A 270 -8.78 -9.82 -13.26
CA LEU A 270 -7.65 -10.61 -13.78
C LEU A 270 -6.64 -9.75 -14.52
N ASP A 271 -7.09 -8.79 -15.33
CA ASP A 271 -6.22 -7.83 -16.02
C ASP A 271 -5.40 -6.98 -15.05
N LEU A 272 -6.01 -6.53 -13.95
CA LEU A 272 -5.30 -5.80 -12.91
C LEU A 272 -4.32 -6.70 -12.17
N LYS A 273 -4.76 -7.90 -11.75
CA LYS A 273 -3.93 -8.87 -11.06
C LYS A 273 -2.69 -9.23 -11.88
N ASN A 274 -2.87 -9.58 -13.14
CA ASN A 274 -1.78 -9.93 -14.05
C ASN A 274 -0.84 -8.76 -14.37
N TYR A 275 -1.37 -7.52 -14.30
CA TYR A 275 -0.55 -6.33 -14.43
C TYR A 275 0.36 -6.09 -13.23
N LEU A 276 -0.12 -6.38 -12.03
CA LEU A 276 0.58 -6.08 -10.79
C LEU A 276 1.47 -7.22 -10.29
N ILE A 277 1.02 -8.46 -10.47
CA ILE A 277 1.67 -9.61 -9.84
C ILE A 277 2.65 -10.28 -10.79
N VAL A 278 3.86 -10.48 -10.30
CA VAL A 278 4.87 -11.34 -10.91
C VAL A 278 5.12 -12.49 -9.95
N GLU A 279 4.80 -13.69 -10.40
CA GLU A 279 5.11 -14.90 -9.63
C GLU A 279 6.52 -15.40 -10.02
N LYS A 280 7.54 -14.98 -9.26
CA LYS A 280 8.89 -15.55 -9.35
C LYS A 280 9.23 -16.27 -8.05
N LYS A 281 9.67 -17.52 -8.16
CA LYS A 281 10.03 -18.35 -7.00
C LYS A 281 11.38 -17.97 -6.37
N ASN A 282 12.35 -17.49 -7.16
CA ASN A 282 13.73 -17.27 -6.73
C ASN A 282 14.21 -15.84 -7.00
N TYR A 283 13.53 -14.84 -6.42
CA TYR A 283 13.91 -13.44 -6.61
C TYR A 283 15.29 -13.08 -6.01
N LEU A 284 15.64 -13.72 -4.88
CA LEU A 284 16.95 -13.48 -4.24
C LEU A 284 18.12 -13.91 -5.14
N SER A 285 18.02 -15.08 -5.77
CA SER A 285 19.06 -15.53 -6.72
C SER A 285 19.19 -14.56 -7.89
N THR A 286 18.08 -14.01 -8.40
CA THR A 286 18.11 -12.98 -9.45
C THR A 286 18.83 -11.71 -8.99
N ILE A 287 18.60 -11.27 -7.75
CA ILE A 287 19.30 -10.11 -7.19
C ILE A 287 20.80 -10.40 -7.04
N VAL A 288 21.14 -11.56 -6.48
CA VAL A 288 22.55 -11.96 -6.28
C VAL A 288 23.29 -12.05 -7.63
N GLU A 289 22.71 -12.69 -8.63
CA GLU A 289 23.28 -12.78 -9.97
C GLU A 289 23.49 -11.39 -10.60
N ASP A 290 22.53 -10.49 -10.46
CA ASP A 290 22.66 -9.14 -10.98
C ASP A 290 23.74 -8.35 -10.23
N LEU A 291 23.79 -8.48 -8.90
CA LEU A 291 24.80 -7.84 -8.08
C LEU A 291 26.23 -8.32 -8.42
N THR A 292 26.39 -9.57 -8.80
CA THR A 292 27.69 -10.11 -9.21
C THR A 292 28.10 -9.64 -10.61
N LYS A 293 27.14 -9.35 -11.49
CA LYS A 293 27.38 -8.88 -12.87
C LYS A 293 27.59 -7.36 -12.96
N LEU A 294 27.15 -6.59 -12.00
CA LEU A 294 27.38 -5.16 -11.93
C LEU A 294 28.85 -4.92 -11.52
N LYS A 295 29.71 -4.73 -12.51
CA LYS A 295 31.10 -4.32 -12.32
C LYS A 295 31.22 -2.82 -12.08
#